data_612ce00f689adc3b10bd1fedfbc3d74b
#
_entry.id   612ce00f689adc3b10bd1fedfbc3d74b
#
_cell.length_a   1.000
_cell.length_b   1.000
_cell.length_c   1.000
_cell.angle_alpha   90.00
_cell.angle_beta   90.00
_cell.angle_gamma   90.00
#
_symmetry.space_group_name_H-M   'P 1'
#
loop_
_entity.id
_entity.type
_entity.pdbx_description
1 polymer ?
#
loop_
_entity_poly.entity_id
_entity_poly.type
_entity_poly.pdbx_seq_one_letter_code
_entity_poly.pdbx_strand_id
1 'polypeptide(L)'
;ANCKGKVIFTGQGKSGKIGASASSTMSSFGIPSFFVHPSDAPHGDSGSIQRKDVLIIISYSGNTPELQSVISHANRFGIKIIGCSSNKASTLLKHSDVKILLPKVREVGPTGMVPTSSTTLTLLYFNCLAVALMDKIKFSKSKFILFHSGGSIGKELLTCGQICLKGNKLPLINYKSNILK
;
A
#
# COMPACT_ATOMS: atom_id res chain seq x y z
N ALA A 1 -4.60 -5.44 12.90
CA ALA A 1 -3.95 -6.69 13.29
C ALA A 1 -4.79 -7.94 13.01
N ASN A 2 -6.11 -7.81 12.90
CA ASN A 2 -7.03 -8.93 12.72
C ASN A 2 -7.66 -8.99 11.32
N CYS A 3 -7.10 -8.27 10.34
CA CYS A 3 -7.53 -8.35 8.95
C CYS A 3 -7.20 -9.74 8.40
N LYS A 4 -8.22 -10.44 7.90
CA LYS A 4 -8.09 -11.78 7.29
C LYS A 4 -8.09 -11.73 5.77
N GLY A 5 -8.34 -10.56 5.21
CA GLY A 5 -8.33 -10.27 3.78
C GLY A 5 -7.20 -9.32 3.39
N LYS A 6 -7.51 -8.40 2.51
CA LYS A 6 -6.60 -7.39 1.98
C LYS A 6 -6.77 -6.03 2.68
N VAL A 7 -5.78 -5.18 2.59
CA VAL A 7 -5.89 -3.77 2.96
C VAL A 7 -6.10 -2.97 1.69
N ILE A 8 -7.24 -2.32 1.58
CA ILE A 8 -7.60 -1.55 0.39
C ILE A 8 -7.57 -0.07 0.74
N PHE A 9 -6.86 0.68 -0.07
CA PHE A 9 -6.81 2.14 0.06
C PHE A 9 -7.69 2.80 -0.98
N THR A 10 -8.33 3.89 -0.60
CA THR A 10 -9.06 4.76 -1.51
C THR A 10 -8.95 6.22 -1.09
N GLY A 11 -9.11 7.12 -2.03
CA GLY A 11 -9.07 8.56 -1.83
C GLY A 11 -9.04 9.30 -3.16
N GLN A 12 -9.52 10.53 -3.17
CA GLN A 12 -9.58 11.36 -4.37
C GLN A 12 -8.34 12.26 -4.49
N GLY A 13 -7.88 12.50 -5.72
CA GLY A 13 -6.82 13.45 -6.02
C GLY A 13 -5.49 13.14 -5.31
N LYS A 14 -4.93 14.11 -4.57
CA LYS A 14 -3.67 13.93 -3.85
C LYS A 14 -3.77 12.90 -2.72
N SER A 15 -4.91 12.83 -2.03
CA SER A 15 -5.16 11.78 -1.02
C SER A 15 -5.13 10.39 -1.64
N GLY A 16 -5.65 10.23 -2.87
CA GLY A 16 -5.57 8.98 -3.62
C GLY A 16 -4.14 8.60 -3.98
N LYS A 17 -3.32 9.57 -4.41
CA LYS A 17 -1.90 9.31 -4.70
C LYS A 17 -1.13 8.82 -3.47
N ILE A 18 -1.43 9.38 -2.30
CA ILE A 18 -0.87 8.90 -1.03
C ILE A 18 -1.38 7.50 -0.71
N GLY A 19 -2.67 7.24 -0.90
CA GLY A 19 -3.26 5.91 -0.70
C GLY A 19 -2.62 4.85 -1.60
N ALA A 20 -2.40 5.18 -2.87
CA ALA A 20 -1.70 4.29 -3.82
C ALA A 20 -0.25 4.01 -3.38
N SER A 21 0.48 5.05 -2.94
CA SER A 21 1.83 4.89 -2.38
C SER A 21 1.85 4.01 -1.13
N ALA A 22 0.92 4.26 -0.19
CA ALA A 22 0.82 3.48 1.04
C ALA A 22 0.46 2.01 0.77
N SER A 23 -0.43 1.74 -0.19
CA SER A 23 -0.77 0.37 -0.58
C SER A 23 0.43 -0.37 -1.19
N SER A 24 1.20 0.30 -2.05
CA SER A 24 2.43 -0.24 -2.63
C SER A 24 3.46 -0.56 -1.53
N THR A 25 3.64 0.36 -0.58
CA THR A 25 4.53 0.13 0.56
C THR A 25 4.10 -1.09 1.37
N MET A 26 2.80 -1.25 1.68
CA MET A 26 2.31 -2.42 2.41
C MET A 26 2.52 -3.72 1.65
N SER A 27 2.27 -3.73 0.34
CA SER A 27 2.52 -4.89 -0.53
C SER A 27 4.00 -5.28 -0.54
N SER A 28 4.91 -4.30 -0.48
CA SER A 28 6.36 -4.54 -0.52
C SER A 28 6.90 -5.33 0.68
N PHE A 29 6.18 -5.37 1.78
CA PHE A 29 6.54 -6.20 2.94
C PHE A 29 5.54 -7.34 3.24
N GLY A 30 4.71 -7.69 2.25
CA GLY A 30 3.90 -8.91 2.28
C GLY A 30 2.51 -8.76 2.87
N ILE A 31 2.01 -7.55 3.08
CA ILE A 31 0.60 -7.32 3.38
C ILE A 31 -0.15 -7.14 2.05
N PRO A 32 -1.07 -8.05 1.68
CA PRO A 32 -1.85 -7.91 0.46
C PRO A 32 -2.61 -6.58 0.48
N SER A 33 -2.23 -5.67 -0.40
CA SER A 33 -2.79 -4.33 -0.44
C SER A 33 -2.83 -3.78 -1.86
N PHE A 34 -3.87 -3.00 -2.17
CA PHE A 34 -3.99 -2.28 -3.43
C PHE A 34 -4.86 -1.03 -3.27
N PHE A 35 -4.85 -0.19 -4.28
CA PHE A 35 -5.60 1.05 -4.34
C PHE A 35 -6.80 0.90 -5.29
N VAL A 36 -7.98 1.36 -4.85
CA VAL A 36 -9.18 1.49 -5.68
C VAL A 36 -9.53 2.97 -5.81
N HIS A 37 -9.66 3.43 -7.03
CA HIS A 37 -10.06 4.82 -7.26
C HIS A 37 -11.56 5.00 -6.93
N PRO A 38 -11.95 6.02 -6.15
CA PRO A 38 -13.34 6.14 -5.71
C PRO A 38 -14.33 6.42 -6.84
N SER A 39 -13.88 7.01 -7.95
CA SER A 39 -14.72 7.23 -9.14
C SER A 39 -14.93 5.95 -9.95
N ASP A 40 -14.02 4.97 -9.88
CA ASP A 40 -14.15 3.69 -10.60
C ASP A 40 -14.93 2.66 -9.78
N ALA A 41 -14.95 2.82 -8.46
CA ALA A 41 -15.64 1.93 -7.55
C ALA A 41 -17.11 1.67 -7.92
N PRO A 42 -17.96 2.68 -8.24
CA PRO A 42 -19.35 2.45 -8.63
C PRO A 42 -19.49 1.79 -10.02
N HIS A 43 -18.43 1.75 -10.82
CA HIS A 43 -18.40 1.14 -12.15
C HIS A 43 -17.90 -0.31 -12.16
N GLY A 44 -17.84 -0.95 -11.01
CA GLY A 44 -17.53 -2.38 -10.87
C GLY A 44 -16.38 -2.69 -9.93
N ASP A 45 -15.42 -1.77 -9.70
CA ASP A 45 -14.24 -2.00 -8.89
C ASP A 45 -14.55 -2.25 -7.41
N SER A 46 -15.73 -1.81 -6.93
CA SER A 46 -16.23 -2.18 -5.61
C SER A 46 -16.33 -3.69 -5.39
N GLY A 47 -16.49 -4.50 -6.45
CA GLY A 47 -16.51 -5.95 -6.37
C GLY A 47 -15.20 -6.56 -5.86
N SER A 48 -14.08 -5.83 -5.97
CA SER A 48 -12.79 -6.24 -5.42
C SER A 48 -12.70 -6.08 -3.90
N ILE A 49 -13.63 -5.34 -3.28
CA ILE A 49 -13.66 -5.01 -1.84
C ILE A 49 -14.60 -5.98 -1.13
N GLN A 50 -14.07 -6.84 -0.28
CA GLN A 50 -14.82 -7.95 0.32
C GLN A 50 -14.91 -7.82 1.85
N ARG A 51 -15.86 -8.53 2.46
CA ARG A 51 -16.15 -8.49 3.90
C ARG A 51 -14.96 -8.79 4.81
N LYS A 52 -13.97 -9.55 4.36
CA LYS A 52 -12.77 -9.89 5.12
C LYS A 52 -11.67 -8.82 5.04
N ASP A 53 -11.85 -7.86 4.14
CA ASP A 53 -10.89 -6.79 3.89
C ASP A 53 -11.04 -5.65 4.91
N VAL A 54 -10.05 -4.79 4.94
CA VAL A 54 -10.08 -3.51 5.65
C VAL A 54 -9.93 -2.40 4.61
N LEU A 55 -10.88 -1.48 4.61
CA LEU A 55 -10.90 -0.34 3.72
C LEU A 55 -10.35 0.89 4.44
N ILE A 56 -9.27 1.46 3.93
CA ILE A 56 -8.65 2.70 4.41
C ILE A 56 -9.04 3.82 3.46
N ILE A 57 -9.83 4.77 3.95
CA ILE A 57 -10.31 5.91 3.18
C ILE A 57 -9.57 7.16 3.63
N ILE A 58 -8.93 7.84 2.68
CA ILE A 58 -8.14 9.05 2.93
C ILE A 58 -8.85 10.25 2.31
N SER A 59 -9.21 11.21 3.16
CA SER A 59 -9.73 12.51 2.74
C SER A 59 -9.42 13.57 3.79
N TYR A 60 -8.59 14.54 3.44
CA TYR A 60 -8.18 15.56 4.40
C TYR A 60 -9.38 16.38 4.94
N SER A 61 -10.33 16.78 4.08
CA SER A 61 -11.59 17.39 4.48
C SER A 61 -12.58 16.40 5.11
N GLY A 62 -12.51 15.13 4.71
CA GLY A 62 -13.41 14.06 5.11
C GLY A 62 -14.83 14.16 4.56
N ASN A 63 -15.08 15.10 3.62
CA ASN A 63 -16.40 15.35 3.03
C ASN A 63 -16.37 15.29 1.48
N THR A 64 -15.42 14.58 0.92
CA THR A 64 -15.25 14.37 -0.52
C THR A 64 -16.42 13.57 -1.09
N PRO A 65 -17.25 14.12 -2.01
CA PRO A 65 -18.47 13.47 -2.49
C PRO A 65 -18.24 12.11 -3.15
N GLU A 66 -17.15 11.97 -3.90
CA GLU A 66 -16.78 10.74 -4.62
C GLU A 66 -16.58 9.54 -3.71
N LEU A 67 -16.32 9.76 -2.42
CA LEU A 67 -16.15 8.68 -1.45
C LEU A 67 -17.46 8.08 -0.96
N GLN A 68 -18.60 8.74 -1.23
CA GLN A 68 -19.90 8.31 -0.72
C GLN A 68 -20.30 6.92 -1.20
N SER A 69 -20.04 6.60 -2.46
CA SER A 69 -20.34 5.29 -3.03
C SER A 69 -19.54 4.17 -2.34
N VAL A 70 -18.27 4.40 -2.09
CA VAL A 70 -17.37 3.44 -1.44
C VAL A 70 -17.75 3.25 0.03
N ILE A 71 -18.08 4.34 0.73
CA ILE A 71 -18.58 4.27 2.13
C ILE A 71 -19.89 3.48 2.19
N SER A 72 -20.82 3.76 1.28
CA SER A 72 -22.12 3.07 1.20
C SER A 72 -21.94 1.58 0.91
N HIS A 73 -21.04 1.23 -0.01
CA HIS A 73 -20.67 -0.16 -0.30
C HIS A 73 -20.12 -0.85 0.95
N ALA A 74 -19.13 -0.25 1.61
CA ALA A 74 -18.54 -0.82 2.81
C ALA A 74 -19.57 -1.06 3.93
N ASN A 75 -20.45 -0.09 4.18
CA ASN A 75 -21.52 -0.22 5.16
C ASN A 75 -22.52 -1.35 4.81
N ARG A 76 -22.92 -1.42 3.54
CA ARG A 76 -23.85 -2.45 3.05
C ARG A 76 -23.32 -3.87 3.25
N PHE A 77 -22.02 -4.07 3.04
CA PHE A 77 -21.39 -5.40 3.12
C PHE A 77 -20.68 -5.66 4.45
N GLY A 78 -20.76 -4.74 5.42
CA GLY A 78 -20.12 -4.89 6.72
C GLY A 78 -18.59 -4.92 6.67
N ILE A 79 -18.02 -4.16 5.73
CA ILE A 79 -16.56 -4.03 5.54
C ILE A 79 -16.06 -2.99 6.54
N LYS A 80 -14.97 -3.31 7.23
CA LYS A 80 -14.39 -2.40 8.24
C LYS A 80 -13.71 -1.20 7.58
N ILE A 81 -14.11 0.00 8.02
CA ILE A 81 -13.60 1.28 7.53
C ILE A 81 -12.62 1.89 8.53
N ILE A 82 -11.43 2.23 8.05
CA ILE A 82 -10.48 3.11 8.72
C ILE A 82 -10.49 4.44 7.97
N GLY A 83 -11.07 5.47 8.57
CA GLY A 83 -11.13 6.80 7.97
C GLY A 83 -9.99 7.70 8.45
N CYS A 84 -9.32 8.37 7.51
CA CYS A 84 -8.26 9.33 7.78
C CYS A 84 -8.67 10.72 7.32
N SER A 85 -8.79 11.67 8.25
CA SER A 85 -9.20 13.05 7.96
C SER A 85 -8.66 14.02 9.01
N SER A 86 -8.58 15.32 8.66
CA SER A 86 -8.29 16.40 9.63
C SER A 86 -9.55 17.00 10.25
N ASN A 87 -10.73 16.59 9.82
CA ASN A 87 -12.01 17.11 10.30
C ASN A 87 -12.75 16.05 11.13
N LYS A 88 -12.74 16.22 12.45
CA LYS A 88 -13.40 15.29 13.39
C LYS A 88 -14.90 15.12 13.14
N ALA A 89 -15.57 16.17 12.66
CA ALA A 89 -17.02 16.16 12.38
C ALA A 89 -17.38 15.69 10.97
N SER A 90 -16.39 15.26 10.18
CA SER A 90 -16.59 14.87 8.78
C SER A 90 -17.47 13.63 8.61
N THR A 91 -18.14 13.55 7.46
CA THR A 91 -18.94 12.40 7.06
C THR A 91 -18.12 11.11 7.07
N LEU A 92 -16.87 11.15 6.57
CA LEU A 92 -15.97 10.01 6.58
C LEU A 92 -15.76 9.46 7.99
N LEU A 93 -15.35 10.33 8.93
CA LEU A 93 -15.04 9.86 10.29
C LEU A 93 -16.30 9.41 11.05
N LYS A 94 -17.48 9.96 10.73
CA LYS A 94 -18.74 9.46 11.32
C LYS A 94 -19.07 8.03 10.92
N HIS A 95 -18.72 7.64 9.69
CA HIS A 95 -18.97 6.29 9.14
C HIS A 95 -17.79 5.33 9.29
N SER A 96 -16.74 5.72 10.01
CA SER A 96 -15.54 4.90 10.19
C SER A 96 -15.56 4.13 11.50
N ASP A 97 -15.21 2.84 11.45
CA ASP A 97 -15.00 2.00 12.65
C ASP A 97 -13.74 2.44 13.42
N VAL A 98 -12.69 2.83 12.69
CA VAL A 98 -11.46 3.39 13.26
C VAL A 98 -11.21 4.77 12.65
N LYS A 99 -10.92 5.74 13.51
CA LYS A 99 -10.77 7.14 13.13
C LYS A 99 -9.33 7.58 13.30
N ILE A 100 -8.70 7.97 12.20
CA ILE A 100 -7.38 8.61 12.17
C ILE A 100 -7.64 10.12 12.02
N LEU A 101 -7.48 10.85 13.11
CA LEU A 101 -7.64 12.30 13.11
C LEU A 101 -6.26 12.94 12.95
N LEU A 102 -5.99 13.50 11.77
CA LEU A 102 -4.79 14.27 11.50
C LEU A 102 -4.95 15.69 12.05
N PRO A 103 -3.88 16.32 12.54
CA PRO A 103 -3.92 17.73 12.89
C PRO A 103 -4.20 18.59 11.65
N LYS A 104 -4.90 19.71 11.85
CA LYS A 104 -5.01 20.74 10.82
C LYS A 104 -3.66 21.46 10.70
N VAL A 105 -3.15 21.53 9.48
CA VAL A 105 -1.89 22.20 9.16
C VAL A 105 -2.12 23.27 8.11
N ARG A 106 -1.33 24.34 8.15
CA ARG A 106 -1.31 25.36 7.10
C ARG A 106 -0.52 24.84 5.91
N GLU A 107 -1.08 24.97 4.71
CA GLU A 107 -0.37 24.62 3.51
C GLU A 107 0.76 25.62 3.22
N VAL A 108 1.90 25.11 2.75
CA VAL A 108 3.07 25.91 2.38
C VAL A 108 2.85 26.51 0.98
N GLY A 109 3.30 27.73 0.81
CA GLY A 109 3.24 28.42 -0.48
C GLY A 109 2.51 29.77 -0.38
N PRO A 110 2.59 30.59 -1.44
CA PRO A 110 2.13 31.99 -1.39
C PRO A 110 0.63 32.11 -1.16
N THR A 111 -0.17 31.15 -1.58
CA THR A 111 -1.64 31.18 -1.44
C THR A 111 -2.15 30.33 -0.29
N GLY A 112 -1.35 29.38 0.22
CA GLY A 112 -1.79 28.41 1.23
C GLY A 112 -2.92 27.48 0.75
N MET A 113 -3.14 27.35 -0.56
CA MET A 113 -4.25 26.58 -1.13
C MET A 113 -3.82 25.21 -1.66
N VAL A 114 -2.61 25.11 -2.19
CA VAL A 114 -2.12 23.87 -2.78
C VAL A 114 -1.75 22.88 -1.68
N PRO A 115 -2.33 21.66 -1.67
CA PRO A 115 -1.99 20.64 -0.68
C PRO A 115 -0.50 20.28 -0.73
N THR A 116 0.20 20.59 0.34
CA THR A 116 1.65 20.41 0.56
C THR A 116 1.92 19.80 1.93
N SER A 117 1.79 20.61 3.00
CA SER A 117 1.98 20.15 4.38
C SER A 117 1.00 19.03 4.75
N SER A 118 -0.27 19.15 4.35
CA SER A 118 -1.28 18.12 4.61
C SER A 118 -0.96 16.80 3.93
N THR A 119 -0.47 16.85 2.70
CA THR A 119 -0.08 15.65 1.95
C THR A 119 1.17 14.99 2.55
N THR A 120 2.17 15.78 2.91
CA THR A 120 3.39 15.30 3.57
C THR A 120 3.07 14.65 4.91
N LEU A 121 2.24 15.30 5.73
CA LEU A 121 1.80 14.76 7.01
C LEU A 121 1.05 13.42 6.85
N THR A 122 0.15 13.35 5.87
CA THR A 122 -0.61 12.13 5.59
C THR A 122 0.31 10.99 5.14
N LEU A 123 1.25 11.28 4.25
CA LEU A 123 2.25 10.30 3.79
C LEU A 123 3.13 9.83 4.95
N LEU A 124 3.61 10.76 5.78
CA LEU A 124 4.41 10.43 6.96
C LEU A 124 3.64 9.49 7.90
N TYR A 125 2.37 9.79 8.16
CA TYR A 125 1.53 8.93 9.02
C TYR A 125 1.49 7.48 8.49
N PHE A 126 1.22 7.30 7.20
CA PHE A 126 1.13 5.95 6.62
C PHE A 126 2.50 5.25 6.53
N ASN A 127 3.58 5.97 6.36
CA ASN A 127 4.94 5.41 6.45
C ASN A 127 5.24 4.94 7.89
N CYS A 128 4.92 5.73 8.90
CA CYS A 128 5.06 5.31 10.30
C CYS A 128 4.19 4.08 10.62
N LEU A 129 2.95 4.04 10.11
CA LEU A 129 2.08 2.88 10.26
C LEU A 129 2.69 1.63 9.59
N ALA A 130 3.26 1.78 8.39
CA ALA A 130 3.93 0.69 7.70
C ALA A 130 5.12 0.14 8.52
N VAL A 131 5.97 1.01 9.07
CA VAL A 131 7.09 0.61 9.94
C VAL A 131 6.59 -0.13 11.18
N ALA A 132 5.56 0.37 11.85
CA ALA A 132 4.96 -0.29 13.00
C ALA A 132 4.36 -1.67 12.66
N LEU A 133 3.82 -1.82 11.45
CA LEU A 133 3.33 -3.11 10.98
C LEU A 133 4.47 -4.06 10.63
N MET A 134 5.56 -3.59 10.02
CA MET A 134 6.76 -4.39 9.76
C MET A 134 7.32 -4.99 11.06
N ASP A 135 7.43 -4.18 12.12
CA ASP A 135 7.86 -4.63 13.43
C ASP A 135 6.92 -5.70 13.98
N LYS A 136 5.62 -5.45 13.94
CA LYS A 136 4.59 -6.37 14.43
C LYS A 136 4.60 -7.73 13.73
N ILE A 137 4.83 -7.79 12.43
CA ILE A 137 4.89 -9.04 11.66
C ILE A 137 6.28 -9.67 11.64
N LYS A 138 7.23 -9.10 12.38
CA LYS A 138 8.65 -9.51 12.39
C LYS A 138 9.19 -9.62 10.97
N PHE A 139 9.05 -8.52 10.22
CA PHE A 139 9.55 -8.44 8.85
C PHE A 139 11.08 -8.50 8.85
N SER A 140 11.66 -9.24 7.90
CA SER A 140 13.10 -9.49 7.83
C SER A 140 13.63 -9.30 6.41
N LYS A 141 14.95 -9.16 6.26
CA LYS A 141 15.61 -9.10 4.95
C LYS A 141 15.29 -10.32 4.08
N SER A 142 15.21 -11.51 4.65
CA SER A 142 14.85 -12.72 3.91
C SER A 142 13.43 -12.67 3.35
N LYS A 143 12.48 -12.11 4.10
CA LYS A 143 11.10 -11.86 3.60
C LYS A 143 11.08 -10.79 2.52
N PHE A 144 11.93 -9.76 2.62
CA PHE A 144 12.03 -8.70 1.62
C PHE A 144 12.42 -9.25 0.24
N ILE A 145 13.35 -10.19 0.19
CA ILE A 145 13.82 -10.86 -1.05
C ILE A 145 12.68 -11.55 -1.79
N LEU A 146 11.73 -12.15 -1.06
CA LEU A 146 10.61 -12.88 -1.67
C LEU A 146 9.71 -11.97 -2.52
N PHE A 147 9.63 -10.68 -2.18
CA PHE A 147 8.78 -9.71 -2.87
C PHE A 147 9.56 -8.78 -3.82
N HIS A 148 10.91 -8.84 -3.82
CA HIS A 148 11.79 -7.95 -4.58
C HIS A 148 12.80 -8.73 -5.40
N SER A 149 12.32 -9.62 -6.28
CA SER A 149 13.19 -10.44 -7.16
C SER A 149 13.87 -9.64 -8.27
N GLY A 150 13.46 -8.40 -8.52
CA GLY A 150 14.00 -7.51 -9.55
C GLY A 150 14.84 -6.37 -8.99
N GLY A 151 15.58 -5.69 -9.88
CA GLY A 151 16.38 -4.50 -9.55
C GLY A 151 17.71 -4.80 -8.84
N SER A 152 18.43 -3.74 -8.47
CA SER A 152 19.75 -3.83 -7.80
C SER A 152 19.67 -4.50 -6.44
N ILE A 153 18.66 -4.15 -5.65
CA ILE A 153 18.46 -4.68 -4.30
C ILE A 153 18.20 -6.20 -4.32
N GLY A 154 17.41 -6.70 -5.30
CA GLY A 154 17.19 -8.14 -5.46
C GLY A 154 18.47 -8.88 -5.82
N LYS A 155 19.33 -8.27 -6.65
CA LYS A 155 20.61 -8.87 -7.05
C LYS A 155 21.61 -8.94 -5.92
N GLU A 156 21.72 -7.91 -5.08
CA GLU A 156 22.61 -7.87 -3.91
C GLU A 156 22.27 -8.94 -2.85
N LEU A 157 21.05 -9.42 -2.86
CA LEU A 157 20.55 -10.38 -1.88
C LEU A 157 20.53 -11.82 -2.40
N LEU A 158 20.96 -12.06 -3.65
CA LEU A 158 21.09 -13.41 -4.23
C LEU A 158 22.25 -14.15 -3.59
N THR A 159 22.01 -15.40 -3.23
CA THR A 159 23.08 -16.32 -2.78
C THR A 159 23.80 -16.92 -3.99
N CYS A 160 25.08 -17.31 -3.81
CA CYS A 160 25.83 -18.04 -4.84
C CYS A 160 25.02 -19.25 -5.36
N GLY A 161 24.33 -19.97 -4.48
CA GLY A 161 23.51 -21.12 -4.86
C GLY A 161 22.30 -20.80 -5.77
N GLN A 162 21.87 -19.52 -5.82
CA GLN A 162 20.78 -19.04 -6.68
C GLN A 162 21.26 -18.60 -8.06
N ILE A 163 22.54 -18.18 -8.17
CA ILE A 163 23.13 -17.65 -9.41
C ILE A 163 24.07 -18.62 -10.08
N CYS A 164 24.61 -19.61 -9.37
CA CYS A 164 25.53 -20.60 -9.96
C CYS A 164 24.82 -21.48 -10.98
N LEU A 165 25.53 -21.84 -12.04
CA LEU A 165 25.12 -22.86 -12.97
C LEU A 165 25.14 -24.23 -12.28
N LYS A 166 24.19 -25.12 -12.59
CA LYS A 166 24.04 -26.43 -11.96
C LYS A 166 23.76 -27.51 -13.03
N GLY A 167 24.19 -28.73 -12.73
CA GLY A 167 23.92 -29.89 -13.58
C GLY A 167 24.41 -29.70 -15.01
N ASN A 168 23.54 -29.96 -15.99
CA ASN A 168 23.87 -29.89 -17.42
C ASN A 168 24.19 -28.47 -17.94
N LYS A 169 24.01 -27.43 -17.11
CA LYS A 169 24.39 -26.03 -17.45
C LYS A 169 25.83 -25.70 -17.08
N LEU A 170 26.52 -26.58 -16.36
CA LEU A 170 27.95 -26.39 -16.07
C LEU A 170 28.73 -26.53 -17.35
N PRO A 171 29.63 -25.61 -17.70
CA PRO A 171 30.49 -25.66 -18.88
C PRO A 171 31.62 -26.70 -18.63
N LEU A 172 31.25 -27.96 -18.50
CA LEU A 172 32.18 -29.06 -18.31
C LEU A 172 32.65 -29.56 -19.66
N ILE A 173 33.94 -29.70 -19.83
CA ILE A 173 34.56 -30.31 -20.99
C ILE A 173 35.39 -31.51 -20.55
N ASN A 174 35.42 -32.57 -21.35
CA ASN A 174 36.32 -33.67 -21.09
C ASN A 174 37.76 -33.18 -21.26
N TYR A 175 38.64 -33.46 -20.30
CA TYR A 175 40.05 -33.03 -20.32
C TYR A 175 40.82 -33.60 -21.53
N LYS A 176 40.33 -34.65 -22.19
CA LYS A 176 40.86 -35.23 -23.41
C LYS A 176 40.32 -34.60 -24.68
N SER A 177 39.38 -33.65 -24.59
CA SER A 177 38.81 -33.01 -25.76
C SER A 177 39.82 -32.03 -26.38
N ASN A 178 39.83 -32.00 -27.71
CA ASN A 178 40.65 -31.03 -28.42
C ASN A 178 40.06 -29.62 -28.27
N ILE A 179 40.90 -28.64 -27.90
CA ILE A 179 40.51 -27.23 -27.69
C ILE A 179 39.99 -26.55 -28.96
N LEU A 180 40.33 -27.09 -30.12
CA LEU A 180 39.94 -26.58 -31.45
C LEU A 180 38.68 -27.21 -32.01
N LYS A 181 37.94 -27.95 -31.26
CA LYS A 181 36.62 -28.46 -31.55
C LYS A 181 35.68 -27.83 -30.52
#